data_1de02ad3373a5bb825517ee59ab88351
#
_entry.id   1de02ad3373a5bb825517ee59ab88351
#
_cell.length_a   1.000
_cell.length_b   1.000
_cell.length_c   1.000
_cell.angle_alpha   90.00
_cell.angle_beta   90.00
_cell.angle_gamma   90.00
#
_symmetry.space_group_name_H-M   'P 1'
#
loop_
_entity.id
_entity.type
_entity.pdbx_description
1 polymer ?
#
loop_
_entity_poly.entity_id
_entity_poly.type
_entity_poly.pdbx_seq_one_letter_code
_entity_poly.pdbx_strand_id
1 'polypeptide(L)'
;MKKLILFVSFLILLVGAACALPGMLFGSGSKAPPELQYVFETPGEPFSVTPTLSTELQIEAVIPASGGTLTVTGADGTAFQLDIPASALVTDTLIRMIPVSQLDGMPFGSNPYAVQLEPEGLQFYDFVTLTITPAQEIPIDQQIFFGYQGTGENLTLASPVVDSREIKIQLIHFSGYGVTKGFLADVEPVRARIGGDAEARLQSAVGEQLARARQDQFLGNETSEIDFESAFKQYEEQVVKPRIAAAGESCAAGRLALQTVFGVERQKQLLGIESDAGNALIDNQGLMETVADVCMKEEYELCRDQHIIHRIIPAWLGLERQFQLLGFVEQGTMPPVIQKAREYARKCLTFEMRFESHATFEDGGDGYDSTVESKIKIQFNPEGITMKGQAPLVNTAFDWRTQGCSVTSTRGGSTFEAISLAYISDTRSPTDELGYVRDFMFVYYPGNTTESFTIQCEDQPPYSSPASPFWTGVYLVTHENEMSQADGGFLMEDWEILGGEYYAKKEWITESAGLGLVEVGTFKLYHLPE
;
A
#
# COMPACT_ATOMS: atom_id res chain seq x y z
N MET A 1 -49.38 -31.45 -39.31
CA MET A 1 -48.15 -31.73 -38.54
C MET A 1 -48.18 -31.22 -37.09
N LYS A 2 -48.91 -30.12 -36.73
CA LYS A 2 -48.95 -29.60 -35.35
C LYS A 2 -49.79 -30.44 -34.34
N LYS A 3 -50.68 -31.28 -34.77
CA LYS A 3 -51.53 -32.15 -33.89
C LYS A 3 -50.83 -33.46 -33.52
N LEU A 4 -49.78 -33.88 -34.21
CA LEU A 4 -49.07 -35.12 -33.90
C LEU A 4 -48.01 -34.94 -32.79
N ILE A 5 -47.47 -33.74 -32.69
CA ILE A 5 -46.44 -33.40 -31.68
C ILE A 5 -47.06 -33.32 -30.25
N LEU A 6 -48.29 -32.89 -30.15
CA LEU A 6 -48.98 -32.78 -28.84
C LEU A 6 -49.31 -34.14 -28.24
N PHE A 7 -49.56 -35.18 -29.09
CA PHE A 7 -49.91 -36.53 -28.64
C PHE A 7 -48.69 -37.33 -28.17
N VAL A 8 -47.51 -37.08 -28.76
CA VAL A 8 -46.25 -37.73 -28.36
C VAL A 8 -45.74 -37.13 -27.03
N SER A 9 -45.90 -35.83 -26.80
CA SER A 9 -45.53 -35.20 -25.53
C SER A 9 -46.40 -35.63 -24.34
N PHE A 10 -47.65 -35.99 -24.58
CA PHE A 10 -48.55 -36.48 -23.53
C PHE A 10 -48.30 -37.95 -23.20
N LEU A 11 -47.82 -38.75 -24.16
CA LEU A 11 -47.50 -40.16 -23.95
C LEU A 11 -46.21 -40.36 -23.17
N ILE A 12 -45.25 -39.45 -23.29
CA ILE A 12 -43.97 -39.46 -22.54
C ILE A 12 -44.20 -39.10 -21.06
N LEU A 13 -45.17 -38.23 -20.77
CA LEU A 13 -45.54 -37.87 -19.37
C LEU A 13 -46.28 -38.99 -18.62
N LEU A 14 -46.95 -39.93 -19.33
CA LEU A 14 -47.67 -41.03 -18.71
C LEU A 14 -46.80 -42.28 -18.45
N VAL A 15 -45.65 -42.43 -19.12
CA VAL A 15 -44.74 -43.57 -18.89
C VAL A 15 -43.77 -43.26 -17.71
N GLY A 16 -43.58 -41.99 -17.33
CA GLY A 16 -42.75 -41.58 -16.19
C GLY A 16 -43.39 -41.81 -14.81
N ALA A 17 -44.72 -42.11 -14.73
CA ALA A 17 -45.43 -42.23 -13.46
C ALA A 17 -45.64 -43.65 -12.96
N ALA A 18 -45.12 -44.68 -13.65
CA ALA A 18 -45.43 -46.09 -13.34
C ALA A 18 -44.28 -46.89 -12.68
N CYS A 19 -43.17 -46.27 -12.28
CA CYS A 19 -42.08 -46.98 -11.58
C CYS A 19 -41.77 -46.38 -10.19
N ALA A 20 -42.79 -45.97 -9.45
CA ALA A 20 -42.63 -45.62 -8.03
C ALA A 20 -43.54 -46.53 -7.19
N LEU A 21 -43.08 -47.75 -6.89
CA LEU A 21 -43.62 -48.59 -5.84
C LEU A 21 -42.47 -49.18 -4.99
N PRO A 22 -42.68 -49.41 -3.68
CA PRO A 22 -41.73 -49.09 -2.63
C PRO A 22 -40.82 -50.27 -2.33
N GLY A 23 -39.55 -50.09 -2.46
CA GLY A 23 -38.52 -50.89 -1.79
C GLY A 23 -38.34 -50.41 -0.35
N MET A 24 -39.32 -50.69 0.52
CA MET A 24 -39.01 -50.79 1.93
C MET A 24 -38.22 -52.08 2.11
N LEU A 25 -36.94 -51.96 2.42
CA LEU A 25 -36.20 -52.84 3.35
C LEU A 25 -34.72 -52.52 3.33
N PHE A 26 -34.26 -51.92 4.48
CA PHE A 26 -32.88 -51.93 4.96
C PHE A 26 -31.80 -51.33 4.04
N GLY A 27 -31.68 -50.02 4.10
CA GLY A 27 -30.47 -49.30 3.82
C GLY A 27 -30.32 -48.25 4.91
N SER A 28 -29.52 -48.55 5.91
CA SER A 28 -28.94 -47.54 6.82
C SER A 28 -27.96 -46.68 5.99
N GLY A 29 -28.50 -45.83 5.14
CA GLY A 29 -27.75 -44.70 4.60
C GLY A 29 -27.66 -43.69 5.73
N SER A 30 -26.54 -43.61 6.38
CA SER A 30 -26.19 -42.41 7.14
C SER A 30 -26.35 -41.23 6.20
N LYS A 31 -27.43 -40.45 6.35
CA LYS A 31 -27.48 -39.13 5.75
C LYS A 31 -26.26 -38.42 6.30
N ALA A 32 -25.34 -38.05 5.42
CA ALA A 32 -24.32 -37.09 5.79
C ALA A 32 -25.02 -35.93 6.51
N PRO A 33 -24.50 -35.47 7.65
CA PRO A 33 -25.08 -34.35 8.34
C PRO A 33 -25.23 -33.21 7.32
N PRO A 34 -26.30 -32.41 7.41
CA PRO A 34 -26.47 -31.30 6.48
C PRO A 34 -25.22 -30.41 6.60
N GLU A 35 -24.56 -30.18 5.46
CA GLU A 35 -23.42 -29.28 5.37
C GLU A 35 -23.82 -27.93 5.94
N LEU A 36 -23.05 -27.43 6.91
CA LEU A 36 -23.32 -26.12 7.52
C LEU A 36 -23.18 -25.04 6.44
N GLN A 37 -24.23 -24.25 6.27
CA GLN A 37 -24.24 -23.14 5.32
C GLN A 37 -23.74 -21.89 6.00
N TYR A 38 -22.58 -21.38 5.53
CA TYR A 38 -22.00 -20.13 5.98
C TYR A 38 -22.35 -18.99 5.03
N VAL A 39 -22.63 -17.80 5.57
CA VAL A 39 -22.90 -16.59 4.81
C VAL A 39 -21.85 -15.55 5.22
N PHE A 40 -21.04 -15.10 4.27
CA PHE A 40 -19.95 -14.15 4.51
C PHE A 40 -20.26 -12.73 4.03
N GLU A 41 -21.46 -12.49 3.51
CA GLU A 41 -21.92 -11.16 3.15
C GLU A 41 -22.07 -10.29 4.40
N THR A 42 -21.62 -9.03 4.31
CA THR A 42 -21.75 -8.06 5.40
C THR A 42 -23.21 -7.84 5.77
N PRO A 43 -23.61 -7.99 7.03
CA PRO A 43 -24.98 -7.75 7.44
C PRO A 43 -25.31 -6.26 7.39
N GLY A 44 -26.58 -5.92 7.10
CA GLY A 44 -27.00 -4.52 7.03
C GLY A 44 -26.83 -3.76 8.35
N GLU A 45 -26.90 -4.47 9.49
CA GLU A 45 -26.72 -3.90 10.83
C GLU A 45 -25.89 -4.85 11.68
N PRO A 46 -24.55 -4.84 11.57
CA PRO A 46 -23.67 -5.64 12.40
C PRO A 46 -23.74 -5.20 13.88
N PHE A 47 -23.47 -6.13 14.77
CA PHE A 47 -23.34 -5.79 16.19
C PHE A 47 -22.02 -5.07 16.45
N SER A 48 -22.15 -3.99 17.23
CA SER A 48 -21.04 -3.29 17.85
C SER A 48 -21.23 -3.26 19.35
N VAL A 49 -20.12 -3.26 20.08
CA VAL A 49 -20.09 -3.13 21.54
C VAL A 49 -19.42 -1.81 21.91
N THR A 50 -19.57 -1.38 23.15
CA THR A 50 -18.93 -0.16 23.64
C THR A 50 -18.06 -0.50 24.86
N PRO A 51 -16.74 -0.66 24.70
CA PRO A 51 -15.84 -0.94 25.81
C PRO A 51 -15.52 0.31 26.61
N THR A 52 -15.54 0.19 27.92
CA THR A 52 -14.98 1.18 28.86
C THR A 52 -13.63 0.66 29.32
N LEU A 53 -12.55 1.31 28.92
CA LEU A 53 -11.17 0.90 29.20
C LEU A 53 -10.68 1.41 30.55
N SER A 54 -10.06 0.55 31.36
CA SER A 54 -9.37 0.91 32.61
C SER A 54 -7.92 1.28 32.29
N THR A 55 -7.71 2.46 31.73
CA THR A 55 -6.37 2.92 31.31
C THR A 55 -5.40 3.09 32.46
N GLU A 56 -5.88 3.30 33.68
CA GLU A 56 -5.07 3.38 34.90
C GLU A 56 -4.47 2.03 35.33
N LEU A 57 -5.02 0.91 34.84
CA LEU A 57 -4.54 -0.44 35.11
C LEU A 57 -3.75 -1.03 33.91
N GLN A 58 -3.60 -0.27 32.82
CA GLN A 58 -2.89 -0.76 31.66
C GLN A 58 -1.45 -1.15 31.97
N ILE A 59 -0.95 -2.15 31.25
CA ILE A 59 0.47 -2.49 31.18
C ILE A 59 0.97 -2.36 29.76
N GLU A 60 2.21 -1.91 29.62
CA GLU A 60 2.89 -1.88 28.32
C GLU A 60 4.32 -2.41 28.45
N ALA A 61 4.78 -3.10 27.41
CA ALA A 61 6.16 -3.54 27.32
C ALA A 61 6.56 -3.72 25.85
N VAL A 62 7.84 -3.52 25.56
CA VAL A 62 8.42 -3.92 24.29
C VAL A 62 8.68 -5.43 24.33
N ILE A 63 7.97 -6.18 23.51
CA ILE A 63 8.14 -7.63 23.36
C ILE A 63 9.09 -7.89 22.21
N PRO A 64 10.20 -8.59 22.43
CA PRO A 64 11.14 -8.91 21.38
C PRO A 64 10.56 -9.95 20.40
N ALA A 65 11.14 -10.05 19.20
CA ALA A 65 10.78 -11.07 18.21
C ALA A 65 10.99 -12.53 18.73
N SER A 66 11.76 -12.71 19.80
CA SER A 66 11.91 -14.01 20.48
C SER A 66 10.72 -14.38 21.37
N GLY A 67 9.70 -13.53 21.44
CA GLY A 67 8.51 -13.75 22.25
C GLY A 67 8.62 -13.23 23.67
N GLY A 68 7.53 -13.39 24.43
CA GLY A 68 7.44 -12.92 25.82
C GLY A 68 6.06 -13.11 26.42
N THR A 69 5.91 -12.71 27.68
CA THR A 69 4.63 -12.81 28.42
C THR A 69 4.31 -11.46 29.05
N LEU A 70 3.04 -11.02 28.94
CA LEU A 70 2.49 -9.89 29.68
C LEU A 70 1.33 -10.36 30.56
N THR A 71 1.17 -9.72 31.74
CA THR A 71 0.05 -10.01 32.62
C THR A 71 -0.51 -8.72 33.18
N VAL A 72 -1.85 -8.58 33.13
CA VAL A 72 -2.56 -7.44 33.75
C VAL A 72 -3.76 -7.95 34.54
N THR A 73 -4.13 -7.22 35.59
CA THR A 73 -5.31 -7.56 36.42
C THR A 73 -6.31 -6.42 36.39
N GLY A 74 -7.56 -6.72 36.08
CA GLY A 74 -8.66 -5.78 36.12
C GLY A 74 -9.09 -5.40 37.52
N ALA A 75 -9.87 -4.33 37.66
CA ALA A 75 -10.36 -3.82 38.97
C ALA A 75 -11.23 -4.84 39.71
N ASP A 76 -11.88 -5.75 39.02
CA ASP A 76 -12.70 -6.83 39.55
C ASP A 76 -11.89 -8.05 40.04
N GLY A 77 -10.57 -8.05 39.79
CA GLY A 77 -9.67 -9.14 40.13
C GLY A 77 -9.48 -10.16 39.00
N THR A 78 -10.09 -9.97 37.82
CA THR A 78 -9.85 -10.81 36.65
C THR A 78 -8.42 -10.63 36.15
N ALA A 79 -7.69 -11.74 35.98
CA ALA A 79 -6.33 -11.70 35.46
C ALA A 79 -6.32 -12.10 33.97
N PHE A 80 -5.51 -11.36 33.20
CA PHE A 80 -5.27 -11.60 31.78
C PHE A 80 -3.78 -11.83 31.59
N GLN A 81 -3.41 -12.95 30.97
CA GLN A 81 -2.03 -13.26 30.60
C GLN A 81 -1.96 -13.48 29.10
N LEU A 82 -1.03 -12.78 28.44
CA LEU A 82 -0.75 -12.87 27.03
C LEU A 82 0.60 -13.55 26.84
N ASP A 83 0.60 -14.72 26.20
CA ASP A 83 1.79 -15.49 25.89
C ASP A 83 2.08 -15.41 24.38
N ILE A 84 3.18 -14.76 24.03
CA ILE A 84 3.62 -14.55 22.65
C ILE A 84 4.80 -15.47 22.38
N PRO A 85 4.66 -16.50 21.52
CA PRO A 85 5.76 -17.41 21.20
C PRO A 85 6.84 -16.74 20.37
N ALA A 86 8.03 -17.36 20.34
CA ALA A 86 9.09 -16.98 19.43
C ALA A 86 8.59 -17.07 17.97
N SER A 87 8.96 -16.12 17.14
CA SER A 87 8.54 -16.02 15.73
C SER A 87 7.09 -15.54 15.50
N ALA A 88 6.29 -15.27 16.52
CA ALA A 88 4.98 -14.65 16.32
C ALA A 88 5.09 -13.19 15.88
N LEU A 89 6.19 -12.51 16.21
CA LEU A 89 6.49 -11.13 15.82
C LEU A 89 7.70 -11.09 14.88
N VAL A 90 7.69 -10.16 13.91
CA VAL A 90 8.82 -9.95 12.98
C VAL A 90 9.90 -9.06 13.59
N THR A 91 9.49 -8.11 14.43
CA THR A 91 10.36 -7.12 15.08
C THR A 91 9.96 -6.93 16.52
N ASP A 92 10.86 -6.36 17.32
CA ASP A 92 10.54 -5.90 18.66
C ASP A 92 9.37 -4.91 18.60
N THR A 93 8.30 -5.19 19.34
CA THR A 93 7.03 -4.46 19.22
C THR A 93 6.56 -3.99 20.58
N LEU A 94 6.21 -2.70 20.68
CA LEU A 94 5.55 -2.17 21.88
C LEU A 94 4.11 -2.70 21.93
N ILE A 95 3.81 -3.47 22.98
CA ILE A 95 2.50 -4.07 23.20
C ILE A 95 1.88 -3.48 24.46
N ARG A 96 0.58 -3.19 24.40
CA ARG A 96 -0.19 -2.69 25.52
C ARG A 96 -1.40 -3.58 25.76
N MET A 97 -1.70 -3.86 27.01
CA MET A 97 -2.90 -4.57 27.47
C MET A 97 -3.69 -3.66 28.41
N ILE A 98 -4.96 -3.44 28.10
CA ILE A 98 -5.86 -2.55 28.84
C ILE A 98 -7.09 -3.34 29.27
N PRO A 99 -7.33 -3.59 30.58
CA PRO A 99 -8.54 -4.26 31.03
C PRO A 99 -9.80 -3.45 30.67
N VAL A 100 -10.86 -4.13 30.29
CA VAL A 100 -12.17 -3.55 30.02
C VAL A 100 -13.01 -3.65 31.31
N SER A 101 -13.38 -2.52 31.90
CA SER A 101 -14.19 -2.49 33.10
C SER A 101 -15.68 -2.69 32.84
N GLN A 102 -16.16 -2.32 31.68
CA GLN A 102 -17.55 -2.48 31.24
C GLN A 102 -17.60 -2.68 29.73
N LEU A 103 -18.50 -3.52 29.27
CA LEU A 103 -18.74 -3.75 27.84
C LEU A 103 -20.25 -3.71 27.57
N ASP A 104 -20.72 -2.61 27.00
CA ASP A 104 -22.13 -2.41 26.70
C ASP A 104 -22.47 -2.91 25.28
N GLY A 105 -23.73 -3.28 25.04
CA GLY A 105 -24.22 -3.66 23.72
C GLY A 105 -23.99 -5.14 23.34
N MET A 106 -23.53 -5.99 24.26
CA MET A 106 -23.41 -7.43 24.01
C MET A 106 -24.77 -8.05 23.71
N PRO A 107 -24.94 -8.73 22.55
CA PRO A 107 -26.23 -9.33 22.18
C PRO A 107 -26.46 -10.72 22.83
N PHE A 108 -25.49 -11.27 23.51
CA PHE A 108 -25.52 -12.56 24.17
C PHE A 108 -24.68 -12.56 25.44
N GLY A 109 -24.98 -13.48 26.34
CA GLY A 109 -24.25 -13.67 27.59
C GLY A 109 -24.46 -12.55 28.60
N SER A 110 -23.72 -12.63 29.72
CA SER A 110 -23.72 -11.66 30.82
C SER A 110 -22.36 -11.63 31.48
N ASN A 111 -22.03 -10.51 32.15
CA ASN A 111 -20.76 -10.33 32.86
C ASN A 111 -19.53 -10.63 31.98
N PRO A 112 -19.28 -9.84 30.92
CA PRO A 112 -18.13 -10.06 30.06
C PRO A 112 -16.83 -9.70 30.80
N TYR A 113 -15.81 -10.54 30.62
CA TYR A 113 -14.43 -10.30 31.07
C TYR A 113 -13.59 -10.11 29.80
N ALA A 114 -13.05 -8.91 29.60
CA ALA A 114 -12.36 -8.57 28.36
C ALA A 114 -11.12 -7.70 28.58
N VAL A 115 -10.22 -7.75 27.61
CA VAL A 115 -9.01 -6.93 27.53
C VAL A 115 -8.86 -6.37 26.12
N GLN A 116 -8.49 -5.10 26.01
CA GLN A 116 -8.08 -4.46 24.76
C GLN A 116 -6.57 -4.64 24.58
N LEU A 117 -6.16 -5.05 23.38
CA LEU A 117 -4.78 -5.26 22.99
C LEU A 117 -4.37 -4.25 21.93
N GLU A 118 -3.22 -3.59 22.11
CA GLU A 118 -2.68 -2.61 21.18
C GLU A 118 -1.23 -2.94 20.80
N PRO A 119 -0.79 -2.58 19.56
CA PRO A 119 -1.50 -1.78 18.56
C PRO A 119 -2.61 -2.56 17.85
N GLU A 120 -3.73 -1.91 17.60
CA GLU A 120 -4.88 -2.51 16.91
C GLU A 120 -4.47 -3.06 15.54
N GLY A 121 -4.96 -4.27 15.22
CA GLY A 121 -4.70 -4.92 13.92
C GLY A 121 -3.30 -5.51 13.76
N LEU A 122 -2.44 -5.51 14.79
CA LEU A 122 -1.13 -6.18 14.75
C LEU A 122 -1.32 -7.66 14.40
N GLN A 123 -0.70 -8.10 13.33
CA GLN A 123 -0.79 -9.46 12.80
C GLN A 123 0.32 -10.35 13.37
N PHE A 124 -0.01 -11.61 13.67
CA PHE A 124 0.94 -12.61 14.18
C PHE A 124 1.25 -13.68 13.14
N TYR A 125 2.47 -14.19 13.18
CA TYR A 125 2.96 -15.29 12.31
C TYR A 125 2.80 -16.66 12.96
N ASP A 126 2.49 -16.70 14.27
CA ASP A 126 2.13 -17.89 15.04
C ASP A 126 0.99 -17.53 16.00
N PHE A 127 0.29 -18.53 16.53
CA PHE A 127 -0.77 -18.28 17.50
C PHE A 127 -0.23 -17.67 18.78
N VAL A 128 -0.77 -16.52 19.15
CA VAL A 128 -0.59 -15.93 20.47
C VAL A 128 -1.73 -16.41 21.37
N THR A 129 -1.42 -16.71 22.62
CA THR A 129 -2.42 -17.22 23.55
C THR A 129 -2.76 -16.17 24.61
N LEU A 130 -4.06 -15.84 24.71
CA LEU A 130 -4.62 -15.05 25.79
C LEU A 130 -5.28 -15.98 26.81
N THR A 131 -4.75 -16.03 28.03
CA THR A 131 -5.36 -16.75 29.15
C THR A 131 -6.14 -15.77 30.01
N ILE A 132 -7.41 -16.08 30.30
CA ILE A 132 -8.29 -15.28 31.13
C ILE A 132 -8.61 -16.08 32.40
N THR A 133 -8.30 -15.50 33.55
CA THR A 133 -8.72 -16.05 34.86
C THR A 133 -9.77 -15.10 35.44
N PRO A 134 -11.07 -15.37 35.22
CA PRO A 134 -12.13 -14.47 35.63
C PRO A 134 -12.25 -14.44 37.16
N ALA A 135 -12.67 -13.29 37.72
CA ALA A 135 -12.92 -13.13 39.15
C ALA A 135 -14.00 -14.10 39.69
N GLN A 136 -14.91 -14.53 38.80
CA GLN A 136 -15.92 -15.55 39.11
C GLN A 136 -15.80 -16.68 38.09
N GLU A 137 -15.78 -17.92 38.57
CA GLU A 137 -15.72 -19.09 37.72
C GLU A 137 -16.91 -19.16 36.75
N ILE A 138 -16.62 -19.42 35.49
CA ILE A 138 -17.63 -19.68 34.44
C ILE A 138 -17.56 -21.15 34.06
N PRO A 139 -18.65 -21.94 34.25
CA PRO A 139 -18.70 -23.32 33.83
C PRO A 139 -18.41 -23.47 32.32
N ILE A 140 -17.76 -24.56 31.92
CA ILE A 140 -17.32 -24.79 30.54
C ILE A 140 -18.47 -24.69 29.54
N ASP A 141 -19.66 -25.20 29.89
CA ASP A 141 -20.88 -25.14 29.07
C ASP A 141 -21.49 -23.74 28.97
N GLN A 142 -21.02 -22.79 29.79
CA GLN A 142 -21.50 -21.41 29.84
C GLN A 142 -20.44 -20.39 29.40
N GLN A 143 -19.42 -20.81 28.67
CA GLN A 143 -18.36 -19.93 28.16
C GLN A 143 -18.61 -19.60 26.70
N ILE A 144 -18.86 -18.31 26.39
CA ILE A 144 -18.88 -17.78 25.02
C ILE A 144 -17.66 -16.88 24.85
N PHE A 145 -16.80 -17.24 23.91
CA PHE A 145 -15.59 -16.51 23.55
C PHE A 145 -15.91 -15.48 22.47
N PHE A 146 -15.47 -14.26 22.64
CA PHE A 146 -15.74 -13.18 21.70
C PHE A 146 -14.52 -12.30 21.46
N GLY A 147 -14.57 -11.55 20.33
CA GLY A 147 -13.66 -10.47 20.01
C GLY A 147 -14.42 -9.31 19.40
N TYR A 148 -13.78 -8.14 19.31
CA TYR A 148 -14.30 -6.96 18.63
C TYR A 148 -13.12 -6.12 18.12
N GLN A 149 -13.31 -5.37 17.03
CA GLN A 149 -12.28 -4.53 16.46
C GLN A 149 -12.38 -3.08 16.96
N GLY A 150 -11.26 -2.37 16.89
CA GLY A 150 -11.20 -0.93 17.16
C GLY A 150 -11.80 -0.52 18.49
N THR A 151 -12.80 0.35 18.43
CA THR A 151 -13.52 0.87 19.62
C THR A 151 -14.78 0.06 19.95
N GLY A 152 -14.94 -1.16 19.37
CA GLY A 152 -16.06 -2.05 19.62
C GLY A 152 -16.81 -2.53 18.36
N GLU A 153 -16.29 -2.23 17.19
CA GLU A 153 -16.86 -2.63 15.91
C GLU A 153 -16.68 -4.13 15.67
N ASN A 154 -17.42 -4.67 14.72
CA ASN A 154 -17.26 -6.05 14.21
C ASN A 154 -17.18 -7.11 15.32
N LEU A 155 -18.18 -7.14 16.20
CA LEU A 155 -18.25 -8.20 17.23
C LEU A 155 -18.16 -9.59 16.59
N THR A 156 -17.23 -10.44 17.06
CA THR A 156 -16.93 -11.77 16.52
C THR A 156 -17.00 -12.84 17.61
N LEU A 157 -17.05 -14.10 17.20
CA LEU A 157 -16.73 -15.21 18.08
C LEU A 157 -15.23 -15.49 18.00
N ALA A 158 -14.56 -15.58 19.14
CA ALA A 158 -13.13 -15.85 19.21
C ALA A 158 -12.86 -17.36 19.30
N SER A 159 -11.63 -17.75 18.98
CA SER A 159 -11.19 -19.15 18.87
C SER A 159 -10.61 -19.66 20.20
N PRO A 160 -11.33 -20.48 20.99
CA PRO A 160 -10.78 -21.07 22.20
C PRO A 160 -9.79 -22.20 21.90
N VAL A 161 -8.86 -22.43 22.84
CA VAL A 161 -8.03 -23.64 22.83
C VAL A 161 -8.86 -24.84 23.26
N VAL A 162 -9.01 -25.83 22.34
CA VAL A 162 -9.97 -26.94 22.51
C VAL A 162 -9.58 -27.86 23.67
N ASP A 163 -8.32 -28.19 23.83
CA ASP A 163 -7.80 -29.17 24.79
C ASP A 163 -7.46 -28.58 26.18
N SER A 164 -7.79 -27.31 26.41
CA SER A 164 -7.55 -26.63 27.68
C SER A 164 -8.84 -26.45 28.48
N ARG A 165 -8.81 -26.80 29.80
CA ARG A 165 -9.87 -26.45 30.74
C ARG A 165 -9.81 -24.97 31.15
N GLU A 166 -8.63 -24.35 31.06
CA GLU A 166 -8.47 -22.90 31.28
C GLU A 166 -9.17 -22.13 30.17
N ILE A 167 -9.59 -20.91 30.46
CA ILE A 167 -10.14 -20.01 29.46
C ILE A 167 -8.98 -19.44 28.65
N LYS A 168 -8.72 -20.04 27.50
CA LYS A 168 -7.64 -19.65 26.59
C LYS A 168 -8.20 -19.36 25.19
N ILE A 169 -7.77 -18.24 24.63
CA ILE A 169 -8.12 -17.77 23.28
C ILE A 169 -6.85 -17.77 22.42
N GLN A 170 -6.94 -18.35 21.23
CA GLN A 170 -5.90 -18.24 20.20
C GLN A 170 -6.12 -16.98 19.38
N LEU A 171 -5.10 -16.14 19.31
CA LEU A 171 -5.13 -14.87 18.62
C LEU A 171 -4.24 -14.92 17.36
N ILE A 172 -4.77 -14.37 16.27
CA ILE A 172 -4.04 -14.19 15.00
C ILE A 172 -3.74 -12.72 14.70
N HIS A 173 -4.39 -11.82 15.41
CA HIS A 173 -4.17 -10.37 15.38
C HIS A 173 -4.57 -9.74 16.70
N PHE A 174 -4.20 -8.47 16.92
CA PHE A 174 -4.68 -7.71 18.07
C PHE A 174 -6.01 -7.01 17.83
N SER A 175 -6.83 -7.05 18.87
CA SER A 175 -8.15 -6.43 19.00
C SER A 175 -8.60 -6.48 20.44
N GLY A 176 -9.88 -6.22 20.71
CA GLY A 176 -10.49 -6.57 22.00
C GLY A 176 -10.90 -8.04 22.03
N TYR A 177 -10.60 -8.75 23.13
CA TYR A 177 -10.96 -10.15 23.32
C TYR A 177 -11.48 -10.43 24.71
N GLY A 178 -12.38 -11.41 24.82
CA GLY A 178 -12.94 -11.76 26.13
C GLY A 178 -13.76 -13.05 26.13
N VAL A 179 -14.30 -13.31 27.30
CA VAL A 179 -15.26 -14.39 27.58
C VAL A 179 -16.46 -13.83 28.31
N THR A 180 -17.65 -14.31 27.98
CA THR A 180 -18.88 -13.95 28.69
C THR A 180 -19.61 -15.20 29.16
N LYS A 181 -20.39 -15.09 30.23
CA LYS A 181 -21.22 -16.18 30.74
C LYS A 181 -22.52 -16.26 29.94
N GLY A 182 -22.71 -17.36 29.20
CA GLY A 182 -23.89 -17.64 28.40
C GLY A 182 -23.76 -19.00 27.73
N PHE A 183 -24.82 -19.47 27.08
CA PHE A 183 -24.79 -20.73 26.32
C PHE A 183 -24.53 -20.45 24.84
N LEU A 184 -23.84 -21.35 24.13
CA LEU A 184 -23.67 -21.20 22.67
C LEU A 184 -25.01 -21.11 21.93
N ALA A 185 -26.09 -21.69 22.47
CA ALA A 185 -27.44 -21.53 21.93
C ALA A 185 -27.93 -20.07 21.93
N ASP A 186 -27.41 -19.20 22.81
CA ASP A 186 -27.78 -17.79 22.86
C ASP A 186 -27.24 -17.01 21.66
N VAL A 187 -26.25 -17.56 20.95
CA VAL A 187 -25.68 -16.99 19.72
C VAL A 187 -26.57 -17.21 18.50
N GLU A 188 -27.34 -18.32 18.46
CA GLU A 188 -28.15 -18.71 17.30
C GLU A 188 -29.07 -17.58 16.77
N PRO A 189 -29.89 -16.90 17.60
CA PRO A 189 -30.83 -15.88 17.11
C PRO A 189 -30.11 -14.60 16.61
N VAL A 190 -28.85 -14.42 16.97
CA VAL A 190 -28.06 -13.22 16.65
C VAL A 190 -26.94 -13.47 15.66
N ARG A 191 -26.64 -14.73 15.33
CA ARG A 191 -25.54 -15.17 14.44
C ARG A 191 -25.47 -14.38 13.14
N ALA A 192 -26.62 -14.13 12.49
CA ALA A 192 -26.67 -13.44 11.20
C ALA A 192 -26.08 -12.03 11.24
N ARG A 193 -25.98 -11.41 12.43
CA ARG A 193 -25.46 -10.05 12.65
C ARG A 193 -24.08 -10.02 13.32
N ILE A 194 -23.51 -11.18 13.64
CA ILE A 194 -22.14 -11.30 14.19
C ILE A 194 -21.15 -11.24 13.02
N GLY A 195 -20.11 -10.43 13.19
CA GLY A 195 -19.11 -10.14 12.15
C GLY A 195 -19.59 -9.09 11.16
N GLY A 196 -18.96 -7.93 11.16
CA GLY A 196 -19.31 -6.79 10.30
C GLY A 196 -18.71 -6.87 8.90
N ASP A 197 -17.69 -7.69 8.71
CA ASP A 197 -17.06 -7.96 7.42
C ASP A 197 -16.87 -9.47 7.19
N ALA A 198 -16.44 -9.84 6.00
CA ALA A 198 -16.31 -11.23 5.60
C ALA A 198 -15.24 -11.97 6.44
N GLU A 199 -14.15 -11.32 6.78
CA GLU A 199 -13.07 -11.86 7.60
C GLU A 199 -13.52 -12.13 9.03
N ALA A 200 -14.23 -11.21 9.64
CA ALA A 200 -14.81 -11.34 10.97
C ALA A 200 -15.84 -12.47 11.02
N ARG A 201 -16.60 -12.67 9.95
CA ARG A 201 -17.56 -13.76 9.83
C ARG A 201 -16.87 -15.12 9.68
N LEU A 202 -15.78 -15.20 8.91
CA LEU A 202 -14.96 -16.42 8.84
C LEU A 202 -14.37 -16.76 10.21
N GLN A 203 -13.80 -15.76 10.89
CA GLN A 203 -13.28 -15.94 12.25
C GLN A 203 -14.35 -16.44 13.21
N SER A 204 -15.57 -15.90 13.13
CA SER A 204 -16.70 -16.33 13.96
C SER A 204 -17.12 -17.76 13.65
N ALA A 205 -17.12 -18.18 12.38
CA ALA A 205 -17.44 -19.55 11.98
C ALA A 205 -16.41 -20.56 12.53
N VAL A 206 -15.12 -20.21 12.47
CA VAL A 206 -14.03 -21.01 13.05
C VAL A 206 -14.14 -21.05 14.58
N GLY A 207 -14.32 -19.89 15.22
CA GLY A 207 -14.45 -19.78 16.67
C GLY A 207 -15.61 -20.57 17.24
N GLU A 208 -16.76 -20.58 16.57
CA GLU A 208 -17.93 -21.36 16.96
C GLU A 208 -17.68 -22.87 16.89
N GLN A 209 -17.05 -23.37 15.82
CA GLN A 209 -16.70 -24.78 15.70
C GLN A 209 -15.76 -25.22 16.83
N LEU A 210 -14.72 -24.43 17.11
CA LEU A 210 -13.77 -24.69 18.19
C LEU A 210 -14.44 -24.65 19.57
N ALA A 211 -15.36 -23.71 19.80
CA ALA A 211 -16.10 -23.63 21.06
C ALA A 211 -16.99 -24.86 21.28
N ARG A 212 -17.68 -25.34 20.23
CA ARG A 212 -18.48 -26.58 20.28
C ARG A 212 -17.59 -27.78 20.56
N ALA A 213 -16.51 -27.97 19.81
CA ALA A 213 -15.60 -29.11 19.99
C ALA A 213 -15.01 -29.13 21.41
N ARG A 214 -14.66 -27.95 21.97
CA ARG A 214 -14.18 -27.84 23.33
C ARG A 214 -15.23 -28.23 24.36
N GLN A 215 -16.46 -27.76 24.20
CA GLN A 215 -17.58 -28.16 25.10
C GLN A 215 -17.82 -29.67 25.04
N ASP A 216 -17.92 -30.26 23.88
CA ASP A 216 -18.14 -31.71 23.70
C ASP A 216 -17.03 -32.53 24.36
N GLN A 217 -15.77 -32.15 24.17
CA GLN A 217 -14.61 -32.80 24.77
C GLN A 217 -14.67 -32.82 26.30
N PHE A 218 -15.05 -31.73 26.96
CA PHE A 218 -15.04 -31.65 28.41
C PHE A 218 -16.34 -32.05 29.08
N LEU A 219 -17.45 -32.08 28.33
CA LEU A 219 -18.75 -32.55 28.83
C LEU A 219 -18.97 -34.04 28.58
N GLY A 220 -18.07 -34.70 27.85
CA GLY A 220 -18.15 -36.12 27.54
C GLY A 220 -19.20 -36.45 26.48
N ASN A 221 -19.52 -35.50 25.61
CA ASN A 221 -20.36 -35.74 24.43
C ASN A 221 -19.53 -36.40 23.31
N GLU A 222 -20.21 -36.95 22.28
CA GLU A 222 -19.52 -37.27 21.05
C GLU A 222 -18.89 -35.98 20.48
N THR A 223 -17.58 -36.03 20.22
CA THR A 223 -16.85 -34.83 19.74
C THR A 223 -17.42 -34.43 18.39
N SER A 224 -17.93 -33.20 18.29
CA SER A 224 -18.35 -32.59 17.04
C SER A 224 -17.17 -32.59 16.06
N GLU A 225 -17.39 -33.08 14.84
CA GLU A 225 -16.40 -32.99 13.79
C GLU A 225 -16.14 -31.53 13.46
N ILE A 226 -14.88 -31.13 13.51
CA ILE A 226 -14.45 -29.78 13.13
C ILE A 226 -14.28 -29.78 11.61
N ASP A 227 -15.18 -29.13 10.91
CA ASP A 227 -15.16 -29.00 9.45
C ASP A 227 -14.75 -27.58 9.02
N PHE A 228 -13.47 -27.26 9.21
CA PHE A 228 -12.92 -26.00 8.70
C PHE A 228 -12.90 -25.96 7.17
N GLU A 229 -12.68 -27.12 6.52
CA GLU A 229 -12.54 -27.21 5.07
C GLU A 229 -13.80 -26.69 4.36
N SER A 230 -14.99 -27.07 4.83
CA SER A 230 -16.26 -26.57 4.31
C SER A 230 -16.40 -25.05 4.49
N ALA A 231 -16.04 -24.50 5.67
CA ALA A 231 -16.11 -23.07 5.93
C ALA A 231 -15.17 -22.27 5.01
N PHE A 232 -13.91 -22.71 4.88
CA PHE A 232 -12.95 -22.07 3.99
C PHE A 232 -13.33 -22.18 2.52
N LYS A 233 -13.82 -23.33 2.06
CA LYS A 233 -14.29 -23.52 0.69
C LYS A 233 -15.45 -22.57 0.35
N GLN A 234 -16.44 -22.47 1.26
CA GLN A 234 -17.55 -21.53 1.07
C GLN A 234 -17.07 -20.07 1.09
N TYR A 235 -16.10 -19.73 1.93
CA TYR A 235 -15.47 -18.40 1.94
C TYR A 235 -14.73 -18.10 0.64
N GLU A 236 -13.98 -19.05 0.11
CA GLU A 236 -13.31 -18.90 -1.18
C GLU A 236 -14.29 -18.62 -2.31
N GLU A 237 -15.41 -19.35 -2.36
CA GLU A 237 -16.43 -19.14 -3.40
C GLU A 237 -17.16 -17.79 -3.25
N GLN A 238 -17.51 -17.42 -2.03
CA GLN A 238 -18.35 -16.23 -1.79
C GLN A 238 -17.54 -14.92 -1.72
N VAL A 239 -16.25 -14.97 -1.34
CA VAL A 239 -15.44 -13.78 -1.03
C VAL A 239 -14.16 -13.71 -1.87
N VAL A 240 -13.33 -14.76 -1.82
CA VAL A 240 -12.00 -14.73 -2.45
C VAL A 240 -12.11 -14.60 -3.96
N LYS A 241 -12.85 -15.49 -4.60
CA LYS A 241 -13.03 -15.50 -6.06
C LYS A 241 -13.66 -14.21 -6.61
N PRO A 242 -14.74 -13.65 -6.02
CA PRO A 242 -15.28 -12.37 -6.44
C PRO A 242 -14.29 -11.21 -6.28
N ARG A 243 -13.52 -11.17 -5.17
CA ARG A 243 -12.51 -10.11 -4.95
C ARG A 243 -11.37 -10.21 -5.96
N ILE A 244 -10.89 -11.44 -6.26
CA ILE A 244 -9.89 -11.65 -7.31
C ILE A 244 -10.43 -11.20 -8.68
N ALA A 245 -11.67 -11.51 -9.01
CA ALA A 245 -12.29 -11.09 -10.27
C ALA A 245 -12.37 -9.56 -10.39
N ALA A 246 -12.62 -8.86 -9.28
CA ALA A 246 -12.68 -7.39 -9.23
C ALA A 246 -11.30 -6.72 -9.09
N ALA A 247 -10.22 -7.46 -8.90
CA ALA A 247 -8.90 -6.90 -8.57
C ALA A 247 -8.33 -5.94 -9.63
N GLY A 248 -8.74 -6.10 -10.90
CA GLY A 248 -8.35 -5.22 -12.00
C GLY A 248 -9.21 -3.96 -12.17
N GLU A 249 -10.26 -3.77 -11.36
CA GLU A 249 -11.17 -2.63 -11.49
C GLU A 249 -10.60 -1.35 -10.85
N SER A 250 -9.90 -1.49 -9.72
CA SER A 250 -9.25 -0.37 -9.02
C SER A 250 -8.10 -0.85 -8.14
N CYS A 251 -7.18 0.05 -7.81
CA CYS A 251 -6.07 -0.24 -6.88
C CYS A 251 -6.60 -0.67 -5.50
N ALA A 252 -7.68 -0.05 -5.02
CA ALA A 252 -8.33 -0.41 -3.76
C ALA A 252 -8.90 -1.84 -3.80
N ALA A 253 -9.62 -2.20 -4.87
CA ALA A 253 -10.15 -3.55 -5.05
C ALA A 253 -9.03 -4.59 -5.18
N GLY A 254 -7.96 -4.27 -5.90
CA GLY A 254 -6.80 -5.13 -6.04
C GLY A 254 -6.08 -5.39 -4.71
N ARG A 255 -5.85 -4.36 -3.92
CA ARG A 255 -5.25 -4.48 -2.58
C ARG A 255 -6.12 -5.32 -1.65
N LEU A 256 -7.44 -5.11 -1.68
CA LEU A 256 -8.38 -5.92 -0.88
C LEU A 256 -8.32 -7.38 -1.29
N ALA A 257 -8.24 -7.69 -2.59
CA ALA A 257 -8.10 -9.06 -3.08
C ALA A 257 -6.81 -9.71 -2.56
N LEU A 258 -5.67 -9.03 -2.63
CA LEU A 258 -4.39 -9.52 -2.10
C LEU A 258 -4.46 -9.77 -0.59
N GLN A 259 -4.97 -8.81 0.18
CA GLN A 259 -5.13 -8.95 1.63
C GLN A 259 -6.01 -10.17 1.98
N THR A 260 -7.10 -10.37 1.25
CA THR A 260 -8.00 -11.50 1.46
C THR A 260 -7.30 -12.84 1.18
N VAL A 261 -6.62 -12.96 0.04
CA VAL A 261 -5.90 -14.20 -0.33
C VAL A 261 -4.84 -14.54 0.72
N PHE A 262 -3.96 -13.57 1.05
CA PHE A 262 -2.91 -13.80 2.05
C PHE A 262 -3.47 -14.06 3.45
N GLY A 263 -4.55 -13.39 3.83
CA GLY A 263 -5.22 -13.61 5.11
C GLY A 263 -5.78 -15.03 5.25
N VAL A 264 -6.45 -15.54 4.21
CA VAL A 264 -7.00 -16.90 4.18
C VAL A 264 -5.89 -17.94 4.24
N GLU A 265 -4.88 -17.83 3.40
CA GLU A 265 -3.75 -18.77 3.37
C GLU A 265 -3.04 -18.83 4.73
N ARG A 266 -2.83 -17.67 5.36
CA ARG A 266 -2.26 -17.62 6.71
C ARG A 266 -3.15 -18.31 7.74
N GLN A 267 -4.47 -18.09 7.73
CA GLN A 267 -5.39 -18.75 8.65
C GLN A 267 -5.41 -20.27 8.45
N LYS A 268 -5.43 -20.74 7.19
CA LYS A 268 -5.33 -22.17 6.88
C LYS A 268 -4.05 -22.77 7.45
N GLN A 269 -2.91 -22.12 7.21
CA GLN A 269 -1.60 -22.57 7.69
C GLN A 269 -1.58 -22.68 9.23
N LEU A 270 -2.09 -21.66 9.94
CA LEU A 270 -2.15 -21.65 11.40
C LEU A 270 -3.07 -22.76 11.95
N LEU A 271 -4.17 -23.06 11.26
CA LEU A 271 -5.09 -24.15 11.65
C LEU A 271 -4.61 -25.53 11.23
N GLY A 272 -3.42 -25.65 10.62
CA GLY A 272 -2.87 -26.93 10.14
C GLY A 272 -3.64 -27.52 8.96
N ILE A 273 -4.43 -26.71 8.26
CA ILE A 273 -5.12 -27.13 7.03
C ILE A 273 -4.07 -27.13 5.93
N GLU A 274 -3.97 -28.26 5.20
CA GLU A 274 -3.07 -28.35 4.05
C GLU A 274 -3.47 -27.24 3.05
N SER A 275 -2.66 -26.21 2.97
CA SER A 275 -2.72 -25.26 1.88
C SER A 275 -1.79 -25.74 0.78
N ASP A 276 -2.24 -25.68 -0.46
CA ASP A 276 -1.38 -25.81 -1.63
C ASP A 276 -0.43 -24.59 -1.72
N ALA A 277 0.22 -24.23 -0.61
CA ALA A 277 0.99 -22.99 -0.45
C ALA A 277 2.10 -22.84 -1.52
N GLY A 278 2.62 -23.96 -2.03
CA GLY A 278 3.56 -23.97 -3.16
C GLY A 278 2.91 -23.52 -4.47
N ASN A 279 1.65 -23.88 -4.71
CA ASN A 279 0.89 -23.47 -5.88
C ASN A 279 0.25 -22.10 -5.68
N ALA A 280 -0.17 -21.77 -4.45
CA ALA A 280 -0.80 -20.49 -4.13
C ALA A 280 0.11 -19.28 -4.40
N LEU A 281 1.42 -19.36 -4.12
CA LEU A 281 2.37 -18.30 -4.45
C LEU A 281 2.54 -18.11 -5.97
N ILE A 282 2.54 -19.21 -6.74
CA ILE A 282 2.68 -19.15 -8.19
C ILE A 282 1.39 -18.62 -8.83
N ASP A 283 0.23 -19.07 -8.36
CA ASP A 283 -1.07 -18.59 -8.84
C ASP A 283 -1.32 -17.12 -8.42
N ASN A 284 -0.74 -16.67 -7.30
CA ASN A 284 -0.85 -15.30 -6.81
C ASN A 284 0.07 -14.31 -7.53
N GLN A 285 1.10 -14.76 -8.25
CA GLN A 285 1.93 -13.86 -9.05
C GLN A 285 1.08 -13.10 -10.08
N GLY A 286 0.18 -13.77 -10.79
CA GLY A 286 -0.72 -13.14 -11.75
C GLY A 286 -1.66 -12.10 -11.11
N LEU A 287 -2.15 -12.37 -9.90
CA LEU A 287 -2.94 -11.40 -9.13
C LEU A 287 -2.09 -10.19 -8.74
N MET A 288 -0.87 -10.41 -8.24
CA MET A 288 0.05 -9.32 -7.88
C MET A 288 0.40 -8.45 -9.09
N GLU A 289 0.65 -9.05 -10.26
CA GLU A 289 0.90 -8.32 -11.49
C GLU A 289 -0.32 -7.48 -11.91
N THR A 290 -1.54 -8.04 -11.78
CA THR A 290 -2.78 -7.31 -12.06
C THR A 290 -2.96 -6.11 -11.14
N VAL A 291 -2.75 -6.29 -9.84
CA VAL A 291 -2.87 -5.22 -8.84
C VAL A 291 -1.80 -4.16 -9.04
N ALA A 292 -0.58 -4.58 -9.34
CA ALA A 292 0.52 -3.67 -9.64
C ALA A 292 0.21 -2.80 -10.86
N ASP A 293 -0.31 -3.39 -11.94
CA ASP A 293 -0.66 -2.66 -13.16
C ASP A 293 -1.77 -1.64 -12.91
N VAL A 294 -2.85 -2.05 -12.25
CA VAL A 294 -3.97 -1.13 -12.00
C VAL A 294 -3.59 0.01 -11.04
N CYS A 295 -2.81 -0.28 -9.99
CA CYS A 295 -2.34 0.76 -9.07
C CYS A 295 -1.41 1.77 -9.76
N MET A 296 -0.47 1.30 -10.57
CA MET A 296 0.42 2.18 -11.33
C MET A 296 -0.31 2.99 -12.39
N LYS A 297 -1.34 2.42 -13.00
CA LYS A 297 -2.21 3.13 -13.93
C LYS A 297 -2.98 4.25 -13.25
N GLU A 298 -3.55 4.02 -12.07
CA GLU A 298 -4.23 5.07 -11.30
C GLU A 298 -3.27 6.20 -10.90
N GLU A 299 -2.06 5.88 -10.44
CA GLU A 299 -1.05 6.90 -10.13
C GLU A 299 -0.66 7.71 -11.38
N TYR A 300 -0.56 7.05 -12.53
CA TYR A 300 -0.31 7.73 -13.79
C TYR A 300 -1.48 8.63 -14.22
N GLU A 301 -2.73 8.19 -14.06
CA GLU A 301 -3.92 9.00 -14.35
C GLU A 301 -4.01 10.23 -13.43
N LEU A 302 -3.69 10.08 -12.13
CA LEU A 302 -3.57 11.22 -11.22
C LEU A 302 -2.48 12.20 -11.65
N CYS A 303 -1.34 11.69 -12.10
CA CYS A 303 -0.29 12.52 -12.65
C CYS A 303 -0.74 13.26 -13.91
N ARG A 304 -1.33 12.55 -14.87
CA ARG A 304 -1.75 13.11 -16.16
C ARG A 304 -2.86 14.14 -16.03
N ASP A 305 -3.89 13.82 -15.24
CA ASP A 305 -5.14 14.59 -15.19
C ASP A 305 -5.13 15.67 -14.10
N GLN A 306 -4.39 15.44 -13.01
CA GLN A 306 -4.33 16.34 -11.86
C GLN A 306 -2.93 16.88 -11.58
N HIS A 307 -1.92 16.50 -12.38
CA HIS A 307 -0.51 16.90 -12.23
C HIS A 307 0.11 16.53 -10.86
N ILE A 308 -0.37 15.45 -10.25
CA ILE A 308 0.17 14.93 -8.98
C ILE A 308 1.42 14.09 -9.28
N ILE A 309 2.55 14.77 -9.51
CA ILE A 309 3.79 14.16 -10.01
C ILE A 309 4.64 13.47 -8.93
N HIS A 310 4.53 13.89 -7.67
CA HIS A 310 5.38 13.39 -6.57
C HIS A 310 5.07 11.94 -6.13
N ARG A 311 3.92 11.39 -6.53
CA ARG A 311 3.48 10.06 -6.12
C ARG A 311 3.98 8.93 -7.01
N ILE A 312 4.19 9.18 -8.29
CA ILE A 312 4.44 8.14 -9.29
C ILE A 312 5.79 7.41 -9.08
N ILE A 313 6.83 8.14 -8.66
CA ILE A 313 8.16 7.56 -8.46
C ILE A 313 8.19 6.64 -7.23
N PRO A 314 7.75 7.09 -6.03
CA PRO A 314 7.65 6.19 -4.87
C PRO A 314 6.79 4.96 -5.14
N ALA A 315 5.68 5.10 -5.87
CA ALA A 315 4.81 3.98 -6.22
C ALA A 315 5.54 2.95 -7.10
N TRP A 316 6.24 3.40 -8.15
CA TRP A 316 7.02 2.53 -9.01
C TRP A 316 8.18 1.85 -8.27
N LEU A 317 9.00 2.61 -7.53
CA LEU A 317 10.13 2.05 -6.78
C LEU A 317 9.68 1.06 -5.70
N GLY A 318 8.56 1.37 -5.03
CA GLY A 318 7.95 0.49 -4.05
C GLY A 318 7.51 -0.84 -4.65
N LEU A 319 6.88 -0.80 -5.82
CA LEU A 319 6.48 -1.99 -6.55
C LEU A 319 7.69 -2.84 -6.96
N GLU A 320 8.73 -2.24 -7.54
CA GLU A 320 9.94 -2.93 -7.93
C GLU A 320 10.58 -3.65 -6.74
N ARG A 321 10.68 -2.98 -5.59
CA ARG A 321 11.22 -3.57 -4.38
C ARG A 321 10.36 -4.73 -3.85
N GLN A 322 9.03 -4.60 -3.86
CA GLN A 322 8.14 -5.69 -3.45
C GLN A 322 8.35 -6.94 -4.29
N PHE A 323 8.44 -6.79 -5.62
CA PHE A 323 8.68 -7.91 -6.52
C PHE A 323 10.06 -8.55 -6.31
N GLN A 324 11.08 -7.74 -5.98
CA GLN A 324 12.41 -8.25 -5.60
C GLN A 324 12.37 -9.06 -4.30
N LEU A 325 11.71 -8.54 -3.27
CA LEU A 325 11.61 -9.22 -1.96
C LEU A 325 10.85 -10.54 -2.04
N LEU A 326 9.85 -10.63 -2.92
CA LEU A 326 9.07 -11.84 -3.14
C LEU A 326 9.74 -12.85 -4.09
N GLY A 327 10.93 -12.52 -4.61
CA GLY A 327 11.68 -13.41 -5.49
C GLY A 327 11.13 -13.54 -6.91
N PHE A 328 10.20 -12.65 -7.32
CA PHE A 328 9.63 -12.63 -8.68
C PHE A 328 10.55 -11.96 -9.70
N VAL A 329 11.64 -11.36 -9.27
CA VAL A 329 12.68 -10.80 -10.14
C VAL A 329 13.82 -11.80 -10.21
N GLU A 330 13.89 -12.56 -11.29
CA GLU A 330 15.07 -13.38 -11.59
C GLU A 330 16.26 -12.48 -11.96
N GLN A 331 17.48 -12.93 -11.67
CA GLN A 331 18.69 -12.16 -11.96
C GLN A 331 18.76 -11.78 -13.45
N GLY A 332 18.57 -10.49 -13.73
CA GLY A 332 18.69 -9.92 -15.08
C GLY A 332 17.39 -9.85 -15.89
N THR A 333 16.26 -10.36 -15.38
CA THR A 333 14.97 -10.29 -16.09
C THR A 333 13.95 -9.50 -15.26
N MET A 334 13.52 -8.36 -15.77
CA MET A 334 12.50 -7.53 -15.14
C MET A 334 11.11 -7.97 -15.57
N PRO A 335 10.17 -8.25 -14.64
CA PRO A 335 8.80 -8.60 -14.98
C PRO A 335 8.14 -7.55 -15.89
N PRO A 336 7.28 -7.97 -16.85
CA PRO A 336 6.63 -7.04 -17.78
C PRO A 336 5.84 -5.92 -17.06
N VAL A 337 5.22 -6.21 -15.93
CA VAL A 337 4.47 -5.23 -15.13
C VAL A 337 5.38 -4.12 -14.59
N ILE A 338 6.61 -4.44 -14.19
CA ILE A 338 7.58 -3.44 -13.73
C ILE A 338 8.07 -2.58 -14.90
N GLN A 339 8.27 -3.17 -16.08
CA GLN A 339 8.61 -2.40 -17.28
C GLN A 339 7.48 -1.42 -17.64
N LYS A 340 6.22 -1.86 -17.55
CA LYS A 340 5.04 -1.02 -17.77
C LYS A 340 4.91 0.09 -16.72
N ALA A 341 5.19 -0.21 -15.45
CA ALA A 341 5.22 0.79 -14.38
C ALA A 341 6.27 1.88 -14.64
N ARG A 342 7.46 1.49 -15.12
CA ARG A 342 8.51 2.44 -15.55
C ARG A 342 8.05 3.30 -16.73
N GLU A 343 7.30 2.72 -17.66
CA GLU A 343 6.73 3.47 -18.80
C GLU A 343 5.71 4.51 -18.31
N TYR A 344 4.83 4.16 -17.39
CA TYR A 344 3.90 5.11 -16.75
C TYR A 344 4.64 6.25 -16.06
N ALA A 345 5.70 5.93 -15.28
CA ALA A 345 6.52 6.95 -14.64
C ALA A 345 7.20 7.87 -15.67
N ARG A 346 7.72 7.31 -16.77
CA ARG A 346 8.33 8.07 -17.86
C ARG A 346 7.34 9.01 -18.53
N LYS A 347 6.15 8.52 -18.85
CA LYS A 347 5.09 9.33 -19.47
C LYS A 347 4.61 10.44 -18.56
N CYS A 348 4.42 10.14 -17.27
CA CYS A 348 4.08 11.15 -16.28
C CYS A 348 5.16 12.21 -16.20
N LEU A 349 6.43 11.83 -16.12
CA LEU A 349 7.56 12.73 -15.90
C LEU A 349 8.13 13.28 -17.22
N THR A 350 7.25 13.75 -18.09
CA THR A 350 7.59 14.49 -19.30
C THR A 350 7.32 15.96 -19.09
N PHE A 351 8.33 16.80 -19.40
CA PHE A 351 8.32 18.23 -19.17
C PHE A 351 8.77 19.00 -20.41
N GLU A 352 8.32 20.24 -20.54
CA GLU A 352 8.91 21.24 -21.41
C GLU A 352 9.55 22.33 -20.55
N MET A 353 10.84 22.51 -20.71
CA MET A 353 11.58 23.57 -20.05
C MET A 353 11.73 24.76 -21.02
N ARG A 354 11.49 25.96 -20.51
CA ARG A 354 11.78 27.23 -21.17
C ARG A 354 12.71 28.05 -20.27
N PHE A 355 13.78 28.49 -20.86
CA PHE A 355 14.81 29.25 -20.17
C PHE A 355 15.04 30.55 -20.93
N GLU A 356 15.17 31.64 -20.18
CA GLU A 356 15.51 32.96 -20.69
C GLU A 356 16.48 33.61 -19.69
N SER A 357 17.60 34.14 -20.17
CA SER A 357 18.58 34.85 -19.36
C SER A 357 19.07 36.07 -20.11
N HIS A 358 19.23 37.18 -19.38
CA HIS A 358 19.82 38.42 -19.85
C HIS A 358 20.99 38.80 -18.94
N ALA A 359 22.18 38.80 -19.49
CA ALA A 359 23.40 39.11 -18.78
C ALA A 359 24.02 40.41 -19.33
N THR A 360 24.31 41.36 -18.45
CA THR A 360 24.90 42.66 -18.80
C THR A 360 26.11 42.94 -17.95
N PHE A 361 27.09 43.62 -18.56
CA PHE A 361 28.28 44.11 -17.91
C PHE A 361 28.71 45.43 -18.56
N GLU A 362 29.08 46.44 -17.77
CA GLU A 362 29.69 47.70 -18.24
C GLU A 362 30.76 48.16 -17.27
N ASP A 363 32.00 48.35 -17.75
CA ASP A 363 33.11 48.93 -16.99
C ASP A 363 34.07 49.67 -17.92
N GLY A 364 34.27 51.00 -17.70
CA GLY A 364 35.31 51.81 -18.32
C GLY A 364 35.34 51.88 -19.85
N GLY A 365 34.26 51.50 -20.53
CA GLY A 365 34.17 51.42 -21.99
C GLY A 365 34.17 49.99 -22.52
N ASP A 366 34.39 49.02 -21.66
CA ASP A 366 34.14 47.61 -21.93
C ASP A 366 32.69 47.28 -21.59
N GLY A 367 32.03 46.45 -22.38
CA GLY A 367 30.63 46.09 -22.16
C GLY A 367 30.27 44.75 -22.73
N TYR A 368 29.31 44.12 -22.10
CA TYR A 368 28.73 42.87 -22.53
C TYR A 368 27.20 42.92 -22.37
N ASP A 369 26.50 42.49 -23.39
CA ASP A 369 25.05 42.36 -23.37
C ASP A 369 24.70 41.07 -24.10
N SER A 370 24.03 40.15 -23.42
CA SER A 370 23.66 38.86 -24.00
C SER A 370 22.29 38.43 -23.51
N THR A 371 21.41 38.07 -24.45
CA THR A 371 20.13 37.41 -24.17
C THR A 371 20.15 36.00 -24.73
N VAL A 372 19.82 35.06 -23.91
CA VAL A 372 19.78 33.62 -24.23
C VAL A 372 18.39 33.09 -23.99
N GLU A 373 17.83 32.41 -24.97
CA GLU A 373 16.58 31.71 -24.86
C GLU A 373 16.75 30.22 -25.23
N SER A 374 16.07 29.34 -24.53
CA SER A 374 16.06 27.92 -24.85
C SER A 374 14.70 27.29 -24.54
N LYS A 375 14.37 26.30 -25.35
CA LYS A 375 13.18 25.48 -25.18
C LYS A 375 13.52 24.02 -25.42
N ILE A 376 13.30 23.17 -24.43
CA ILE A 376 13.63 21.75 -24.52
C ILE A 376 12.52 20.90 -23.93
N LYS A 377 12.19 19.79 -24.63
CA LYS A 377 11.37 18.72 -24.07
C LYS A 377 12.28 17.76 -23.30
N ILE A 378 11.93 17.50 -22.03
CA ILE A 378 12.66 16.64 -21.14
C ILE A 378 11.77 15.49 -20.74
N GLN A 379 12.28 14.28 -20.83
CA GLN A 379 11.61 13.08 -20.37
C GLN A 379 12.48 12.39 -19.33
N PHE A 380 11.88 12.05 -18.19
CA PHE A 380 12.56 11.34 -17.11
C PHE A 380 13.01 9.95 -17.57
N ASN A 381 14.25 9.59 -17.25
CA ASN A 381 14.74 8.24 -17.42
C ASN A 381 14.80 7.53 -16.04
N PRO A 382 13.90 6.56 -15.76
CA PRO A 382 13.85 5.87 -14.48
C PRO A 382 15.09 5.02 -14.16
N GLU A 383 15.96 4.77 -15.13
CA GLU A 383 17.18 3.98 -14.92
C GLU A 383 18.33 4.79 -14.28
N GLY A 384 18.08 6.02 -13.88
CA GLY A 384 19.09 6.89 -13.25
C GLY A 384 20.23 7.31 -14.17
N ILE A 385 20.12 6.99 -15.46
CA ILE A 385 21.11 7.34 -16.45
C ILE A 385 20.80 8.73 -16.99
N THR A 386 21.82 9.55 -17.08
CA THR A 386 21.80 10.89 -17.63
C THR A 386 21.04 10.93 -18.97
N MET A 387 19.88 11.56 -19.00
CA MET A 387 19.28 11.93 -20.29
C MET A 387 20.01 13.15 -20.83
N LYS A 388 20.74 12.94 -21.90
CA LYS A 388 21.30 14.04 -22.67
C LYS A 388 20.27 14.50 -23.68
N GLY A 389 19.57 15.59 -23.35
CA GLY A 389 18.77 16.33 -24.33
C GLY A 389 19.61 17.46 -24.91
N GLN A 390 19.67 17.58 -26.22
CA GLN A 390 20.26 18.76 -26.87
C GLN A 390 19.14 19.71 -27.25
N ALA A 391 19.14 20.92 -26.70
CA ALA A 391 18.30 22.00 -27.16
C ALA A 391 19.14 23.06 -27.87
N PRO A 392 18.69 23.58 -29.00
CA PRO A 392 19.35 24.73 -29.61
C PRO A 392 19.23 25.93 -28.66
N LEU A 393 20.35 26.55 -28.37
CA LEU A 393 20.41 27.89 -27.82
C LEU A 393 20.04 28.85 -28.94
N VAL A 394 18.99 29.60 -28.73
CA VAL A 394 18.69 30.75 -29.57
C VAL A 394 19.29 31.97 -28.84
N ASN A 395 20.50 32.31 -29.15
CA ASN A 395 21.05 33.57 -28.72
C ASN A 395 20.40 34.68 -29.54
N THR A 396 19.56 35.49 -28.92
CA THR A 396 18.77 36.49 -29.58
C THR A 396 19.51 37.83 -29.71
N ALA A 397 20.44 38.12 -28.78
CA ALA A 397 21.28 39.30 -28.83
C ALA A 397 22.63 39.01 -28.14
N PHE A 398 23.68 39.42 -28.77
CA PHE A 398 25.03 39.39 -28.19
C PHE A 398 25.78 40.62 -28.67
N ASP A 399 26.15 41.50 -27.76
CA ASP A 399 26.99 42.64 -27.97
C ASP A 399 28.15 42.61 -26.98
N TRP A 400 29.37 42.57 -27.49
CA TRP A 400 30.58 42.72 -26.68
C TRP A 400 31.37 43.93 -27.17
N ARG A 401 31.65 44.84 -26.24
CA ARG A 401 32.44 46.02 -26.49
C ARG A 401 33.69 45.98 -25.60
N THR A 402 34.83 46.25 -26.19
CA THR A 402 36.09 46.44 -25.45
C THR A 402 36.86 47.59 -26.04
N GLN A 403 37.42 48.43 -25.17
CA GLN A 403 38.06 49.69 -25.58
C GLN A 403 39.30 49.42 -26.46
N GLY A 404 39.33 49.98 -27.67
CA GLY A 404 40.45 49.81 -28.60
C GLY A 404 40.51 48.41 -29.30
N CYS A 405 39.47 47.60 -29.20
CA CYS A 405 39.41 46.30 -29.81
C CYS A 405 38.10 46.09 -30.60
N SER A 406 38.15 45.30 -31.65
CA SER A 406 36.95 44.80 -32.33
C SER A 406 36.65 43.38 -31.86
N VAL A 407 35.38 43.10 -31.58
CA VAL A 407 34.93 41.76 -31.21
C VAL A 407 34.06 41.20 -32.32
N THR A 408 34.40 40.02 -32.80
CA THR A 408 33.62 39.27 -33.77
C THR A 408 33.16 37.98 -33.15
N SER A 409 31.85 37.74 -33.05
CA SER A 409 31.31 36.45 -32.63
C SER A 409 31.11 35.53 -33.82
N THR A 410 31.60 34.32 -33.72
CA THR A 410 31.16 33.26 -34.61
C THR A 410 29.91 32.64 -34.00
N ARG A 411 28.75 32.95 -34.53
CA ARG A 411 27.50 32.28 -34.20
C ARG A 411 27.51 30.84 -34.74
N GLY A 412 28.05 29.93 -34.00
CA GLY A 412 27.78 28.52 -34.21
C GLY A 412 26.59 28.14 -33.32
N GLY A 413 25.64 27.38 -33.81
CA GLY A 413 24.50 26.98 -33.00
C GLY A 413 24.96 26.28 -31.74
N SER A 414 24.90 26.99 -30.62
CA SER A 414 25.22 26.42 -29.32
C SER A 414 24.10 25.48 -28.90
N THR A 415 24.46 24.33 -28.37
CA THR A 415 23.51 23.34 -27.88
C THR A 415 23.62 23.24 -26.37
N PHE A 416 22.49 23.22 -25.67
CA PHE A 416 22.43 22.83 -24.27
C PHE A 416 22.37 21.32 -24.16
N GLU A 417 23.11 20.76 -23.23
CA GLU A 417 22.89 19.41 -22.75
C GLU A 417 22.07 19.49 -21.46
N ALA A 418 20.82 19.05 -21.51
CA ALA A 418 20.05 18.81 -20.29
C ALA A 418 20.51 17.49 -19.69
N ILE A 419 20.96 17.53 -18.44
CA ILE A 419 21.35 16.34 -17.70
C ILE A 419 20.26 16.09 -16.65
N SER A 420 19.45 15.05 -16.84
CA SER A 420 18.60 14.54 -15.77
C SER A 420 19.39 13.54 -14.94
N LEU A 421 19.61 13.85 -13.68
CA LEU A 421 20.12 12.90 -12.71
C LEU A 421 18.95 12.49 -11.82
N ALA A 422 18.48 11.25 -11.97
CA ALA A 422 17.71 10.65 -10.91
C ALA A 422 18.70 10.32 -9.79
N TYR A 423 18.83 11.19 -8.80
CA TYR A 423 19.58 10.88 -7.60
C TYR A 423 18.65 10.19 -6.63
N ILE A 424 18.86 8.89 -6.50
CA ILE A 424 18.20 8.09 -5.49
C ILE A 424 19.07 8.25 -4.23
N SER A 425 18.68 9.15 -3.34
CA SER A 425 19.35 9.27 -2.04
C SER A 425 19.15 7.98 -1.25
N ASP A 426 20.24 7.32 -0.86
CA ASP A 426 20.21 6.10 -0.06
C ASP A 426 20.01 6.41 1.44
N THR A 427 19.60 7.63 1.78
CA THR A 427 19.24 8.02 3.14
C THR A 427 17.89 7.43 3.49
N ARG A 428 17.93 6.19 3.98
CA ARG A 428 16.79 5.54 4.62
C ARG A 428 16.41 6.36 5.85
N SER A 429 15.25 7.01 5.81
CA SER A 429 14.68 7.53 7.04
C SER A 429 14.36 6.37 7.95
N PRO A 430 14.84 6.36 9.23
CA PRO A 430 14.50 5.30 10.19
C PRO A 430 12.99 5.20 10.47
N THR A 431 12.20 6.19 10.07
CA THR A 431 10.74 6.26 10.23
C THR A 431 9.97 5.75 9.03
N ASP A 432 10.65 5.27 7.97
CA ASP A 432 9.97 4.77 6.78
C ASP A 432 9.77 3.25 6.92
N GLU A 433 8.60 2.85 7.38
CA GLU A 433 8.21 1.44 7.62
C GLU A 433 8.39 0.54 6.40
N LEU A 434 8.47 1.10 5.20
CA LEU A 434 8.59 0.37 3.95
C LEU A 434 9.99 0.45 3.32
N GLY A 435 10.90 1.26 3.85
CA GLY A 435 12.27 1.39 3.35
C GLY A 435 12.37 1.93 1.92
N TYR A 436 11.43 2.77 1.50
CA TYR A 436 11.43 3.39 0.20
C TYR A 436 12.35 4.60 0.15
N VAL A 437 13.02 4.74 -0.98
CA VAL A 437 13.75 5.95 -1.33
C VAL A 437 12.73 7.03 -1.67
N ARG A 438 12.71 8.13 -0.91
CA ARG A 438 11.76 9.21 -1.08
C ARG A 438 12.27 10.34 -1.96
N ASP A 439 13.60 10.46 -2.12
CA ASP A 439 14.19 11.63 -2.76
C ASP A 439 14.50 11.38 -4.24
N PHE A 440 13.92 12.21 -5.06
CA PHE A 440 14.20 12.31 -6.47
C PHE A 440 14.73 13.72 -6.77
N MET A 441 15.82 13.80 -7.48
CA MET A 441 16.42 15.07 -7.88
C MET A 441 16.61 15.09 -9.40
N PHE A 442 16.09 16.13 -10.02
CA PHE A 442 16.33 16.47 -11.42
C PHE A 442 17.24 17.67 -11.48
N VAL A 443 18.35 17.54 -12.18
CA VAL A 443 19.34 18.61 -12.30
C VAL A 443 19.54 18.98 -13.76
N TYR A 444 19.50 20.26 -14.04
CA TYR A 444 19.77 20.81 -15.34
C TYR A 444 21.03 21.67 -15.31
N TYR A 445 22.01 21.33 -16.16
CA TYR A 445 23.23 22.08 -16.35
C TYR A 445 23.37 22.55 -17.80
N PRO A 446 23.98 23.73 -18.02
CA PRO A 446 24.38 24.14 -19.35
C PRO A 446 25.46 23.21 -19.90
N GLY A 447 25.29 22.77 -21.11
CA GLY A 447 26.30 22.03 -21.83
C GLY A 447 27.39 22.94 -22.40
N ASN A 448 28.35 22.32 -23.07
CA ASN A 448 29.40 23.06 -23.79
C ASN A 448 28.78 23.87 -24.94
N THR A 449 29.19 25.12 -25.05
CA THR A 449 28.85 25.98 -26.19
C THR A 449 29.91 25.83 -27.28
N THR A 450 29.49 25.88 -28.52
CA THR A 450 30.40 25.94 -29.68
C THR A 450 30.66 27.37 -30.15
N GLU A 451 30.06 28.33 -29.46
CA GLU A 451 30.29 29.75 -29.77
C GLU A 451 31.70 30.18 -29.34
N SER A 452 32.33 30.94 -30.17
CA SER A 452 33.59 31.58 -29.87
C SER A 452 33.56 33.01 -30.32
N PHE A 453 34.27 33.90 -29.59
CA PHE A 453 34.54 35.22 -30.07
C PHE A 453 36.02 35.39 -30.35
N THR A 454 36.27 36.24 -31.33
CA THR A 454 37.60 36.66 -31.66
C THR A 454 37.71 38.14 -31.32
N ILE A 455 38.64 38.46 -30.45
CA ILE A 455 38.97 39.83 -30.07
C ILE A 455 40.22 40.23 -30.83
N GLN A 456 40.16 41.36 -31.51
CA GLN A 456 41.28 41.92 -32.23
C GLN A 456 41.51 43.38 -31.79
N CYS A 457 42.62 43.60 -31.11
CA CYS A 457 43.06 44.93 -30.68
C CYS A 457 44.13 45.48 -31.63
N GLU A 458 44.29 46.82 -31.67
CA GLU A 458 45.18 47.49 -32.65
C GLU A 458 46.63 47.03 -32.59
N ASP A 459 47.15 46.64 -31.42
CA ASP A 459 48.55 46.27 -31.23
C ASP A 459 48.76 44.78 -30.80
N GLN A 460 47.74 43.92 -30.91
CA GLN A 460 47.84 42.53 -30.48
C GLN A 460 47.31 41.55 -31.54
N PRO A 461 47.86 40.32 -31.60
CA PRO A 461 47.31 39.28 -32.49
C PRO A 461 45.89 38.93 -32.05
N PRO A 462 45.01 38.52 -32.99
CA PRO A 462 43.65 38.11 -32.66
C PRO A 462 43.66 36.97 -31.64
N TYR A 463 42.80 37.12 -30.64
CA TYR A 463 42.61 36.11 -29.60
C TYR A 463 41.20 35.56 -29.69
N SER A 464 41.05 34.23 -29.73
CA SER A 464 39.76 33.58 -29.74
C SER A 464 39.53 32.83 -28.44
N SER A 465 38.36 33.03 -27.85
CA SER A 465 37.92 32.32 -26.63
C SER A 465 36.55 31.70 -26.86
N PRO A 466 36.31 30.50 -26.32
CA PRO A 466 34.96 29.95 -26.30
C PRO A 466 34.05 30.85 -25.45
N ALA A 467 32.86 31.11 -25.95
CA ALA A 467 31.81 31.78 -25.19
C ALA A 467 31.14 30.76 -24.28
N SER A 468 31.09 31.04 -23.01
CA SER A 468 30.28 30.25 -22.07
C SER A 468 29.11 31.11 -21.61
N PRO A 469 27.86 30.65 -21.79
CA PRO A 469 26.73 31.37 -21.21
C PRO A 469 26.86 31.36 -19.69
N PHE A 470 26.66 32.55 -19.10
CA PHE A 470 26.58 32.67 -17.64
C PHE A 470 25.17 32.25 -17.21
N TRP A 471 25.07 31.27 -16.35
CA TRP A 471 23.81 30.92 -15.72
C TRP A 471 23.96 29.85 -14.63
N THR A 472 22.97 29.79 -13.78
CA THR A 472 22.90 28.89 -12.62
C THR A 472 22.14 27.62 -12.97
N GLY A 473 22.60 26.47 -12.53
CA GLY A 473 21.88 25.22 -12.67
C GLY A 473 20.53 25.26 -11.96
N VAL A 474 19.55 24.53 -12.49
CA VAL A 474 18.21 24.42 -11.90
C VAL A 474 17.99 23.02 -11.36
N TYR A 475 17.42 22.94 -10.17
CA TYR A 475 17.20 21.70 -9.44
C TYR A 475 15.72 21.50 -9.16
N LEU A 476 15.20 20.31 -9.44
CA LEU A 476 13.85 19.90 -9.10
C LEU A 476 13.96 18.71 -8.14
N VAL A 477 13.36 18.80 -6.98
CA VAL A 477 13.42 17.79 -5.91
C VAL A 477 12.04 17.40 -5.43
N THR A 478 11.89 16.15 -4.95
CA THR A 478 10.62 15.65 -4.45
C THR A 478 10.28 16.12 -3.04
N HIS A 479 11.30 16.46 -2.24
CA HIS A 479 11.15 16.89 -0.85
C HIS A 479 12.04 18.10 -0.57
N GLU A 480 11.66 18.88 0.43
CA GLU A 480 12.46 19.99 0.91
C GLU A 480 13.81 19.46 1.45
N ASN A 481 14.90 19.91 0.85
CA ASN A 481 16.26 19.59 1.25
C ASN A 481 17.19 20.80 0.98
N GLU A 482 18.49 20.66 1.23
CA GLU A 482 19.45 21.73 0.99
C GLU A 482 19.45 22.21 -0.47
N MET A 483 19.14 21.33 -1.44
CA MET A 483 19.09 21.69 -2.86
C MET A 483 17.82 22.46 -3.23
N SER A 484 16.68 22.21 -2.58
CA SER A 484 15.44 22.98 -2.79
C SER A 484 15.55 24.40 -2.22
N GLN A 485 16.40 24.60 -1.22
CA GLN A 485 16.67 25.90 -0.60
C GLN A 485 17.76 26.68 -1.34
N ALA A 486 18.50 26.03 -2.24
CA ALA A 486 19.52 26.69 -3.04
C ALA A 486 18.90 27.54 -4.16
N ASP A 487 19.67 28.51 -4.67
CA ASP A 487 19.27 29.25 -5.86
C ASP A 487 19.00 28.29 -7.03
N GLY A 488 17.83 28.43 -7.65
CA GLY A 488 17.39 27.54 -8.73
C GLY A 488 16.71 26.25 -8.29
N GLY A 489 16.45 26.02 -6.97
CA GLY A 489 15.71 24.86 -6.47
C GLY A 489 14.19 25.01 -6.59
N PHE A 490 13.50 23.87 -6.90
CA PHE A 490 12.05 23.77 -6.94
C PHE A 490 11.63 22.50 -6.23
N LEU A 491 10.48 22.54 -5.51
CA LEU A 491 9.79 21.35 -5.05
C LEU A 491 8.79 20.86 -6.12
N MET A 492 8.71 19.56 -6.35
CA MET A 492 7.74 19.01 -7.30
C MET A 492 6.28 19.18 -6.83
N GLU A 493 6.07 19.41 -5.55
CA GLU A 493 4.76 19.70 -4.95
C GLU A 493 4.36 21.18 -5.05
N ASP A 494 5.30 22.08 -5.37
CA ASP A 494 5.07 23.52 -5.46
C ASP A 494 4.58 23.98 -6.85
N TRP A 495 3.94 23.09 -7.59
CA TRP A 495 3.39 23.42 -8.89
C TRP A 495 2.26 24.42 -8.80
N GLU A 496 2.34 25.47 -9.59
CA GLU A 496 1.33 26.50 -9.71
C GLU A 496 0.52 26.35 -11.01
N ILE A 497 -0.77 26.70 -10.96
CA ILE A 497 -1.59 26.81 -12.16
C ILE A 497 -1.58 28.27 -12.61
N LEU A 498 -1.01 28.53 -13.78
CA LEU A 498 -1.00 29.86 -14.40
C LEU A 498 -1.65 29.80 -15.78
N GLY A 499 -2.75 30.51 -15.96
CA GLY A 499 -3.45 30.54 -17.24
C GLY A 499 -4.05 29.19 -17.69
N GLY A 500 -4.28 28.23 -16.77
CA GLY A 500 -4.74 26.88 -17.05
C GLY A 500 -3.62 25.86 -17.32
N GLU A 501 -2.35 26.26 -17.19
CA GLU A 501 -1.19 25.41 -17.35
C GLU A 501 -0.49 25.19 -15.99
N TYR A 502 -0.08 23.96 -15.71
CA TYR A 502 0.71 23.63 -14.51
C TYR A 502 2.19 23.82 -14.83
N TYR A 503 2.86 24.71 -14.11
CA TYR A 503 4.30 24.90 -14.25
C TYR A 503 4.99 25.38 -12.96
N ALA A 504 6.28 25.11 -12.86
CA ALA A 504 7.15 25.70 -11.88
C ALA A 504 7.93 26.86 -12.52
N LYS A 505 8.11 27.96 -11.80
CA LYS A 505 8.82 29.15 -12.25
C LYS A 505 9.88 29.54 -11.24
N LYS A 506 11.09 29.82 -11.72
CA LYS A 506 12.17 30.43 -10.93
C LYS A 506 12.71 31.65 -11.65
N GLU A 507 12.84 32.71 -10.92
CA GLU A 507 13.53 33.93 -11.35
C GLU A 507 14.76 34.10 -10.46
N TRP A 508 15.86 34.57 -11.05
CA TRP A 508 17.08 34.89 -10.28
C TRP A 508 17.74 36.13 -10.81
N ILE A 509 18.51 36.73 -9.93
CA ILE A 509 19.43 37.85 -10.23
C ILE A 509 20.77 37.45 -9.63
N THR A 510 21.79 37.35 -10.45
CA THR A 510 23.14 37.08 -10.01
C THR A 510 24.00 38.33 -10.28
N GLU A 511 24.65 38.86 -9.25
CA GLU A 511 25.57 39.97 -9.36
C GLU A 511 26.99 39.49 -9.03
N SER A 512 27.90 39.62 -9.96
CA SER A 512 29.32 39.39 -9.71
C SER A 512 30.01 40.70 -9.31
N ALA A 513 30.14 40.89 -8.01
CA ALA A 513 30.69 42.12 -7.42
C ALA A 513 32.13 42.49 -7.86
N GLY A 514 32.89 41.53 -8.40
CA GLY A 514 34.25 41.73 -8.90
C GLY A 514 34.32 42.13 -10.37
N LEU A 515 33.26 41.94 -11.14
CA LEU A 515 33.23 42.11 -12.59
C LEU A 515 32.12 43.06 -13.06
N GLY A 516 31.25 43.57 -12.17
CA GLY A 516 30.09 44.37 -12.56
C GLY A 516 29.08 43.64 -13.45
N LEU A 517 29.15 42.31 -13.52
CA LEU A 517 28.24 41.50 -14.29
C LEU A 517 26.93 41.32 -13.54
N VAL A 518 25.82 41.60 -14.18
CA VAL A 518 24.46 41.34 -13.69
C VAL A 518 23.78 40.40 -14.67
N GLU A 519 23.30 39.28 -14.16
CA GLU A 519 22.48 38.32 -14.89
C GLU A 519 21.07 38.26 -14.28
N VAL A 520 20.06 38.43 -15.11
CA VAL A 520 18.65 38.21 -14.75
C VAL A 520 18.13 37.06 -15.58
N GLY A 521 17.65 36.03 -14.94
CA GLY A 521 17.14 34.84 -15.62
C GLY A 521 15.76 34.44 -15.16
N THR A 522 15.04 33.77 -16.06
CA THR A 522 13.77 33.15 -15.79
C THR A 522 13.79 31.69 -16.31
N PHE A 523 13.43 30.80 -15.45
CA PHE A 523 13.23 29.39 -15.78
C PHE A 523 11.77 29.03 -15.58
N LYS A 524 11.18 28.32 -16.56
CA LYS A 524 9.82 27.79 -16.48
C LYS A 524 9.84 26.34 -16.89
N LEU A 525 9.25 25.49 -16.07
CA LEU A 525 9.12 24.05 -16.30
C LEU A 525 7.64 23.69 -16.40
N TYR A 526 7.20 23.29 -17.57
CA TYR A 526 5.83 22.88 -17.82
C TYR A 526 5.72 21.36 -17.73
N HIS A 527 4.71 20.87 -17.00
CA HIS A 527 4.40 19.46 -16.94
C HIS A 527 3.52 19.06 -18.13
N LEU A 528 4.06 18.23 -19.02
CA LEU A 528 3.40 17.77 -20.26
C LEU A 528 3.38 16.23 -20.29
N PRO A 529 2.57 15.56 -19.47
CA PRO A 529 2.46 14.10 -19.48
C PRO A 529 1.98 13.60 -20.85
N GLU A 530 2.55 12.49 -21.34
CA GLU A 530 2.21 11.88 -22.63
C GLU A 530 1.00 10.94 -22.54
#